data_01396c50035bb3b2978aff97fc62ef93
#
_entry.id   01396c50035bb3b2978aff97fc62ef93
#
_cell.length_a   1.000
_cell.length_b   1.000
_cell.length_c   1.000
_cell.angle_alpha   90.00
_cell.angle_beta   90.00
_cell.angle_gamma   90.00
#
_symmetry.space_group_name_H-M   'P 1'
#
loop_
_entity.id
_entity.type
_entity.pdbx_description
1 polymer ?
#
loop_
_entity_poly.entity_id
_entity_poly.type
_entity_poly.pdbx_seq_one_letter_code
_entity_poly.pdbx_strand_id
1 'polypeptide(L)'
;EPEPHYMDEVPIVAYQNNKLGIGDYELQIPLIDAYNALMSDRVTDKEQFVDAILALYGFMLGDENGKDADGRTAPQRLKEDRLLEMPADARAEYITRTFDESGVEILKKAIEQDIHKFSHIPCMSDESFGGNVSGVAMEFKLLGMENITKIKTRYYRKGLRKRLRIFAN
;
A
#
# COMPACT_ATOMS: atom_id res chain seq x y z
N GLU A 1 -51.77 -2.56 10.04
CA GLU A 1 -51.99 -3.84 9.33
C GLU A 1 -51.08 -3.85 8.10
N PRO A 2 -50.48 -5.00 7.75
CA PRO A 2 -49.64 -5.05 6.53
C PRO A 2 -50.56 -4.98 5.31
N GLU A 3 -50.28 -4.03 4.44
CA GLU A 3 -51.01 -3.86 3.17
C GLU A 3 -50.40 -4.74 2.07
N PRO A 4 -51.19 -5.36 1.19
CA PRO A 4 -50.68 -6.14 0.08
C PRO A 4 -50.03 -5.25 -0.95
N HIS A 5 -48.82 -5.57 -1.38
CA HIS A 5 -48.06 -4.80 -2.41
C HIS A 5 -48.48 -5.15 -3.86
N TYR A 6 -49.44 -6.07 -4.07
CA TYR A 6 -49.98 -6.50 -5.37
C TYR A 6 -48.94 -7.03 -6.38
N MET A 7 -47.76 -7.40 -5.94
CA MET A 7 -46.72 -8.02 -6.76
C MET A 7 -46.64 -9.49 -6.42
N ASP A 8 -46.63 -10.38 -7.40
CA ASP A 8 -46.65 -11.84 -7.19
C ASP A 8 -45.37 -12.37 -6.53
N GLU A 9 -44.30 -11.61 -6.57
CA GLU A 9 -43.00 -11.94 -5.98
C GLU A 9 -42.51 -10.83 -5.02
N VAL A 10 -41.61 -11.17 -4.12
CA VAL A 10 -40.93 -10.18 -3.26
C VAL A 10 -40.22 -9.12 -4.14
N PRO A 11 -40.55 -7.83 -3.97
CA PRO A 11 -40.03 -6.76 -4.86
C PRO A 11 -38.57 -6.39 -4.55
N ILE A 12 -37.76 -7.39 -4.23
CA ILE A 12 -36.31 -7.24 -4.01
C ILE A 12 -35.56 -7.97 -5.10
N VAL A 13 -34.71 -7.24 -5.82
CA VAL A 13 -33.90 -7.78 -6.89
C VAL A 13 -32.43 -7.63 -6.55
N ALA A 14 -31.74 -8.75 -6.38
CA ALA A 14 -30.30 -8.76 -6.20
C ALA A 14 -29.59 -8.67 -7.57
N TYR A 15 -28.68 -7.70 -7.71
CA TYR A 15 -27.79 -7.59 -8.84
C TYR A 15 -26.44 -8.18 -8.42
N GLN A 16 -26.21 -9.42 -8.78
CA GLN A 16 -24.97 -10.12 -8.46
C GLN A 16 -23.85 -9.70 -9.42
N ASN A 17 -22.64 -9.55 -8.89
CA ASN A 17 -21.44 -9.26 -9.66
C ASN A 17 -20.96 -10.49 -10.47
N ASN A 18 -21.06 -11.68 -9.82
CA ASN A 18 -20.64 -12.96 -10.41
C ASN A 18 -21.43 -14.11 -9.78
N LYS A 19 -21.07 -15.37 -10.12
CA LYS A 19 -21.73 -16.58 -9.60
C LYS A 19 -21.64 -16.69 -8.07
N LEU A 20 -20.55 -16.23 -7.47
CA LEU A 20 -20.28 -16.34 -6.03
C LEU A 20 -20.84 -15.16 -5.24
N GLY A 21 -21.23 -14.06 -5.90
CA GLY A 21 -21.72 -12.86 -5.25
C GLY A 21 -20.63 -12.02 -4.57
N ILE A 22 -19.35 -12.28 -4.88
CA ILE A 22 -18.19 -11.58 -4.30
C ILE A 22 -17.78 -10.37 -5.14
N GLY A 23 -17.13 -9.41 -4.51
CA GLY A 23 -16.52 -8.24 -5.18
C GLY A 23 -15.24 -8.62 -5.94
N ASP A 24 -14.86 -7.80 -6.90
CA ASP A 24 -13.68 -8.09 -7.75
C ASP A 24 -12.36 -8.01 -7.00
N TYR A 25 -12.30 -7.17 -5.97
CA TYR A 25 -11.10 -6.98 -5.15
C TYR A 25 -10.97 -7.99 -4.01
N GLU A 26 -12.04 -8.74 -3.68
CA GLU A 26 -12.04 -9.62 -2.51
C GLU A 26 -10.96 -10.70 -2.57
N LEU A 27 -10.69 -11.22 -3.77
CA LEU A 27 -9.63 -12.21 -3.96
C LEU A 27 -8.21 -11.59 -3.88
N GLN A 28 -8.09 -10.28 -4.01
CA GLN A 28 -6.85 -9.53 -3.94
C GLN A 28 -6.57 -8.91 -2.56
N ILE A 29 -7.52 -9.00 -1.61
CA ILE A 29 -7.35 -8.45 -0.26
C ILE A 29 -6.00 -8.83 0.37
N PRO A 30 -5.55 -10.11 0.34
CA PRO A 30 -4.26 -10.46 0.94
C PRO A 30 -3.06 -9.75 0.30
N LEU A 31 -3.08 -9.50 -1.01
CA LEU A 31 -2.02 -8.76 -1.71
C LEU A 31 -2.09 -7.27 -1.41
N ILE A 32 -3.31 -6.72 -1.31
CA ILE A 32 -3.53 -5.31 -0.93
C ILE A 32 -3.05 -5.08 0.50
N ASP A 33 -3.36 -5.99 1.41
CA ASP A 33 -2.90 -5.91 2.80
C ASP A 33 -1.38 -6.02 2.90
N ALA A 34 -0.75 -6.93 2.14
CA ALA A 34 0.70 -7.05 2.06
C ALA A 34 1.35 -5.76 1.50
N TYR A 35 0.76 -5.14 0.49
CA TYR A 35 1.21 -3.86 -0.05
C TYR A 35 1.11 -2.74 1.00
N ASN A 36 -0.01 -2.64 1.68
CA ASN A 36 -0.23 -1.63 2.71
C ASN A 36 0.73 -1.80 3.89
N ALA A 37 0.96 -3.04 4.34
CA ALA A 37 1.94 -3.34 5.38
C ALA A 37 3.35 -2.91 4.95
N LEU A 38 3.79 -3.31 3.75
CA LEU A 38 5.09 -2.94 3.21
C LEU A 38 5.28 -1.42 3.14
N MET A 39 4.25 -0.68 2.71
CA MET A 39 4.32 0.78 2.64
C MET A 39 4.34 1.44 4.01
N SER A 40 3.60 0.89 4.98
CA SER A 40 3.60 1.36 6.37
C SER A 40 4.96 1.14 7.03
N ASP A 41 5.54 -0.05 6.87
CA ASP A 41 6.86 -0.38 7.39
C ASP A 41 7.94 0.53 6.78
N ARG A 42 7.86 0.80 5.47
CA ARG A 42 8.77 1.72 4.78
C ARG A 42 8.74 3.13 5.35
N VAL A 43 7.55 3.64 5.69
CA VAL A 43 7.40 4.97 6.32
C VAL A 43 7.98 4.94 7.73
N THR A 44 7.63 3.94 8.52
CA THR A 44 8.11 3.77 9.89
C THR A 44 9.65 3.63 9.94
N ASP A 45 10.22 2.83 9.04
CA ASP A 45 11.67 2.69 8.93
C ASP A 45 12.35 4.02 8.59
N LYS A 46 11.76 4.84 7.71
CA LYS A 46 12.29 6.18 7.40
C LYS A 46 12.20 7.13 8.59
N GLU A 47 11.14 7.07 9.37
CA GLU A 47 11.00 7.87 10.59
C GLU A 47 12.05 7.46 11.64
N GLN A 48 12.26 6.16 11.84
CA GLN A 48 13.28 5.64 12.76
C GLN A 48 14.71 5.92 12.28
N PHE A 49 14.92 6.14 10.98
CA PHE A 49 16.23 6.49 10.43
C PHE A 49 16.73 7.86 10.88
N VAL A 50 15.81 8.74 11.30
CA VAL A 50 16.14 10.06 11.86
C VAL A 50 16.80 9.94 13.25
N ASP A 51 16.58 8.83 13.96
CA ASP A 51 17.14 8.55 15.28
C ASP A 51 18.45 7.76 15.18
N ALA A 52 19.43 8.35 14.50
CA ALA A 52 20.80 7.78 14.47
C ALA A 52 21.40 7.74 15.88
N ILE A 53 21.86 6.57 16.30
CA ILE A 53 22.54 6.38 17.60
C ILE A 53 23.99 6.84 17.44
N LEU A 54 24.37 7.86 18.22
CA LEU A 54 25.78 8.25 18.32
C LEU A 54 26.54 7.26 19.20
N ALA A 55 27.39 6.46 18.60
CA ALA A 55 28.29 5.56 19.33
C ALA A 55 29.63 6.26 19.61
N LEU A 56 30.04 6.21 20.86
CA LEU A 56 31.30 6.76 21.33
C LEU A 56 32.22 5.63 21.78
N TYR A 57 33.42 5.58 21.25
CA TYR A 57 34.44 4.60 21.59
C TYR A 57 35.62 5.30 22.27
N GLY A 58 36.09 4.71 23.36
CA GLY A 58 37.29 5.19 24.04
C GLY A 58 37.05 6.33 25.04
N PHE A 59 35.85 6.84 25.17
CA PHE A 59 35.50 7.81 26.22
C PHE A 59 34.01 7.78 26.57
N MET A 60 33.68 8.31 27.73
CA MET A 60 32.29 8.54 28.16
C MET A 60 31.94 10.02 28.01
N LEU A 61 30.72 10.30 27.61
CA LEU A 61 30.21 11.67 27.42
C LEU A 61 29.98 12.36 28.80
N GLY A 62 31.00 12.36 29.65
CA GLY A 62 30.96 13.02 30.94
C GLY A 62 29.87 12.52 31.92
N ASP A 63 30.06 12.83 33.20
CA ASP A 63 29.02 12.60 34.19
C ASP A 63 27.86 13.58 33.96
N GLU A 64 26.61 13.14 34.12
CA GLU A 64 25.43 14.03 34.05
C GLU A 64 25.51 15.22 35.02
N ASN A 65 26.36 15.09 36.05
CA ASN A 65 26.63 16.14 37.03
C ASN A 65 27.85 17.01 36.71
N GLY A 66 28.67 16.65 35.71
CA GLY A 66 29.84 17.43 35.28
C GLY A 66 29.40 18.65 34.47
N LYS A 67 29.27 19.78 35.13
CA LYS A 67 28.97 21.06 34.49
C LYS A 67 30.25 21.81 34.13
N ASP A 68 30.29 22.39 32.94
CA ASP A 68 31.34 23.32 32.56
C ASP A 68 31.22 24.72 33.23
N ALA A 69 32.10 25.63 32.86
CA ALA A 69 32.08 27.00 33.36
C ALA A 69 30.75 27.74 33.11
N ASP A 70 30.01 27.32 32.09
CA ASP A 70 28.70 27.89 31.69
C ASP A 70 27.53 27.10 32.32
N GLY A 71 27.82 26.09 33.15
CA GLY A 71 26.80 25.31 33.87
C GLY A 71 26.10 24.26 33.01
N ARG A 72 26.59 23.98 31.80
CA ARG A 72 26.02 23.02 30.85
C ARG A 72 26.75 21.67 30.94
N THR A 73 25.99 20.59 30.78
CA THR A 73 26.54 19.23 30.71
C THR A 73 27.03 18.92 29.29
N ALA A 74 27.93 17.93 29.14
CA ALA A 74 28.46 17.52 27.84
C ALA A 74 27.35 17.07 26.85
N PRO A 75 26.29 16.33 27.26
CA PRO A 75 25.13 16.05 26.41
C PRO A 75 24.36 17.30 25.97
N GLN A 76 24.26 18.33 26.82
CA GLN A 76 23.61 19.59 26.45
C GLN A 76 24.39 20.37 25.41
N ARG A 77 25.73 20.45 25.55
CA ARG A 77 26.61 21.08 24.53
C ARG A 77 26.54 20.36 23.19
N LEU A 78 26.55 19.04 23.21
CA LEU A 78 26.41 18.26 21.99
C LEU A 78 25.09 18.57 21.25
N LYS A 79 24.00 18.69 22.01
CA LYS A 79 22.67 18.97 21.45
C LYS A 79 22.51 20.42 20.97
N GLU A 80 23.03 21.38 21.71
CA GLU A 80 22.86 22.82 21.45
C GLU A 80 23.90 23.35 20.46
N ASP A 81 25.18 23.08 20.73
CA ASP A 81 26.30 23.63 19.96
C ASP A 81 26.75 22.68 18.82
N ARG A 82 26.25 21.42 18.83
CA ARG A 82 26.66 20.34 17.91
C ARG A 82 28.16 20.07 17.93
N LEU A 83 28.80 20.34 19.07
CA LEU A 83 30.23 20.27 19.27
C LEU A 83 30.52 19.11 20.21
N LEU A 84 31.40 18.20 19.78
CA LEU A 84 31.86 17.08 20.56
C LEU A 84 33.38 17.14 20.65
N GLU A 85 33.91 17.44 21.84
CA GLU A 85 35.31 17.38 22.13
C GLU A 85 35.71 15.96 22.49
N MET A 86 36.70 15.40 21.79
CA MET A 86 37.13 14.02 21.97
C MET A 86 38.63 13.94 22.26
N PRO A 87 39.05 12.99 23.14
CA PRO A 87 40.50 12.64 23.26
C PRO A 87 41.06 12.15 21.93
N ALA A 88 42.39 12.20 21.79
CA ALA A 88 43.07 11.82 20.54
C ALA A 88 42.82 10.35 20.12
N ASP A 89 42.55 9.48 21.08
CA ASP A 89 42.31 8.04 20.86
C ASP A 89 40.83 7.68 20.75
N ALA A 90 39.94 8.65 20.86
CA ALA A 90 38.51 8.42 20.83
C ALA A 90 37.97 8.48 19.41
N ARG A 91 36.91 7.72 19.18
CA ARG A 91 36.16 7.68 17.92
C ARG A 91 34.67 7.86 18.18
N ALA A 92 34.05 8.69 17.40
CA ALA A 92 32.59 8.83 17.37
C ALA A 92 32.07 8.45 15.99
N GLU A 93 31.05 7.65 15.95
CA GLU A 93 30.36 7.33 14.70
C GLU A 93 28.86 7.22 14.92
N TYR A 94 28.09 7.57 13.90
CA TYR A 94 26.67 7.29 13.94
C TYR A 94 26.41 5.87 13.48
N ILE A 95 25.77 5.09 14.33
CA ILE A 95 25.27 3.79 13.94
C ILE A 95 23.95 4.03 13.21
N THR A 96 24.02 3.94 11.89
CA THR A 96 22.84 3.99 11.04
C THR A 96 22.53 2.61 10.51
N ARG A 97 21.27 2.22 10.52
CA ARG A 97 20.83 1.00 9.86
C ARG A 97 20.85 1.24 8.35
N THR A 98 21.55 0.39 7.60
CA THR A 98 21.46 0.43 6.13
C THR A 98 20.12 -0.12 5.70
N PHE A 99 19.33 0.72 5.05
CA PHE A 99 18.03 0.33 4.50
C PHE A 99 18.21 -0.15 3.07
N ASP A 100 17.74 -1.36 2.78
CA ASP A 100 17.72 -1.89 1.40
C ASP A 100 16.51 -1.35 0.63
N GLU A 101 16.62 -0.11 0.18
CA GLU A 101 15.57 0.52 -0.64
C GLU A 101 15.32 -0.24 -1.94
N SER A 102 16.35 -0.86 -2.49
CA SER A 102 16.26 -1.60 -3.77
C SER A 102 15.42 -2.86 -3.62
N GLY A 103 15.61 -3.63 -2.56
CA GLY A 103 14.83 -4.82 -2.26
C GLY A 103 13.36 -4.51 -2.02
N VAL A 104 13.10 -3.44 -1.27
CA VAL A 104 11.71 -2.98 -0.99
C VAL A 104 11.02 -2.53 -2.27
N GLU A 105 11.70 -1.79 -3.15
CA GLU A 105 11.10 -1.33 -4.42
C GLU A 105 10.82 -2.49 -5.38
N ILE A 106 11.70 -3.50 -5.43
CA ILE A 106 11.47 -4.72 -6.21
C ILE A 106 10.23 -5.47 -5.70
N LEU A 107 10.12 -5.66 -4.37
CA LEU A 107 8.99 -6.35 -3.76
C LEU A 107 7.69 -5.58 -3.99
N LYS A 108 7.70 -4.25 -3.81
CA LYS A 108 6.56 -3.38 -4.10
C LYS A 108 6.06 -3.57 -5.53
N LYS A 109 6.95 -3.49 -6.52
CA LYS A 109 6.60 -3.67 -7.93
C LYS A 109 6.07 -5.08 -8.22
N ALA A 110 6.62 -6.10 -7.59
CA ALA A 110 6.15 -7.46 -7.72
C ALA A 110 4.70 -7.61 -7.22
N ILE A 111 4.39 -7.07 -6.03
CA ILE A 111 3.03 -7.10 -5.47
C ILE A 111 2.05 -6.31 -6.35
N GLU A 112 2.42 -5.12 -6.84
CA GLU A 112 1.61 -4.34 -7.77
C GLU A 112 1.29 -5.12 -9.05
N GLN A 113 2.30 -5.74 -9.65
CA GLN A 113 2.13 -6.56 -10.85
C GLN A 113 1.22 -7.77 -10.61
N ASP A 114 1.36 -8.43 -9.45
CA ASP A 114 0.52 -9.56 -9.09
C ASP A 114 -0.94 -9.14 -8.85
N ILE A 115 -1.20 -7.99 -8.22
CA ILE A 115 -2.55 -7.43 -8.09
C ILE A 115 -3.19 -7.23 -9.47
N HIS A 116 -2.49 -6.60 -10.40
CA HIS A 116 -2.97 -6.39 -11.77
C HIS A 116 -3.19 -7.72 -12.52
N LYS A 117 -2.26 -8.66 -12.39
CA LYS A 117 -2.32 -9.96 -13.02
C LYS A 117 -3.50 -10.80 -12.54
N PHE A 118 -3.72 -10.89 -11.22
CA PHE A 118 -4.81 -11.71 -10.66
C PHE A 118 -6.17 -11.03 -10.76
N SER A 119 -6.23 -9.70 -10.79
CA SER A 119 -7.47 -8.97 -11.06
C SER A 119 -7.86 -8.99 -12.54
N HIS A 120 -6.95 -9.40 -13.44
CA HIS A 120 -7.09 -9.29 -14.89
C HIS A 120 -7.33 -7.86 -15.39
N ILE A 121 -6.95 -6.87 -14.60
CA ILE A 121 -7.03 -5.45 -14.95
C ILE A 121 -5.61 -4.99 -15.32
N PRO A 122 -5.36 -4.58 -16.56
CA PRO A 122 -4.03 -4.14 -16.97
C PRO A 122 -3.63 -2.84 -16.25
N CYS A 123 -2.34 -2.73 -15.90
CA CYS A 123 -1.80 -1.48 -15.37
C CYS A 123 -1.75 -0.43 -16.48
N MET A 124 -2.61 0.56 -16.40
CA MET A 124 -2.72 1.62 -17.43
C MET A 124 -1.60 2.65 -17.33
N SER A 125 -0.86 2.69 -16.22
CA SER A 125 0.29 3.55 -15.99
C SER A 125 1.61 2.94 -16.47
N ASP A 126 1.59 1.70 -16.94
CA ASP A 126 2.79 1.02 -17.42
C ASP A 126 3.25 1.62 -18.75
N GLU A 127 4.56 1.81 -18.91
CA GLU A 127 5.20 2.24 -20.15
C GLU A 127 4.79 1.36 -21.35
N SER A 128 4.41 0.11 -21.08
CA SER A 128 3.89 -0.83 -22.07
C SER A 128 2.56 -0.40 -22.71
N PHE A 129 1.81 0.55 -22.08
CA PHE A 129 0.62 1.17 -22.66
C PHE A 129 0.92 2.50 -23.36
N GLY A 130 2.00 3.18 -23.02
CA GLY A 130 2.42 4.46 -23.59
C GLY A 130 3.24 4.37 -24.88
N GLY A 131 3.63 3.17 -25.32
CA GLY A 131 4.43 2.95 -26.52
C GLY A 131 3.59 2.89 -27.80
N ASN A 132 4.28 2.78 -28.95
CA ASN A 132 3.69 2.60 -30.30
C ASN A 132 3.06 1.20 -30.44
N VAL A 133 2.05 0.90 -29.61
CA VAL A 133 1.39 -0.41 -29.57
C VAL A 133 0.29 -0.43 -30.62
N SER A 134 0.24 -1.44 -31.50
CA SER A 134 -0.84 -1.58 -32.47
C SER A 134 -2.20 -1.77 -31.77
N GLY A 135 -3.30 -1.29 -32.39
CA GLY A 135 -4.65 -1.45 -31.84
C GLY A 135 -4.99 -2.92 -31.51
N VAL A 136 -4.56 -3.86 -32.34
CA VAL A 136 -4.75 -5.31 -32.12
C VAL A 136 -4.03 -5.78 -30.85
N ALA A 137 -2.80 -5.34 -30.62
CA ALA A 137 -2.07 -5.71 -29.40
C ALA A 137 -2.73 -5.10 -28.15
N MET A 138 -3.33 -3.93 -28.26
CA MET A 138 -4.10 -3.32 -27.17
C MET A 138 -5.36 -4.12 -26.86
N GLU A 139 -6.10 -4.60 -27.87
CA GLU A 139 -7.26 -5.48 -27.68
C GLU A 139 -6.90 -6.76 -26.93
N PHE A 140 -5.76 -7.40 -27.24
CA PHE A 140 -5.29 -8.57 -26.51
C PHE A 140 -4.96 -8.26 -25.04
N LYS A 141 -4.38 -7.11 -24.75
CA LYS A 141 -4.11 -6.70 -23.36
C LYS A 141 -5.40 -6.48 -22.56
N LEU A 142 -6.47 -6.00 -23.21
CA LEU A 142 -7.76 -5.73 -22.58
C LEU A 142 -8.67 -6.98 -22.51
N LEU A 143 -8.33 -8.08 -23.19
CA LEU A 143 -9.17 -9.26 -23.29
C LEU A 143 -9.58 -9.85 -21.93
N GLY A 144 -8.68 -9.86 -20.95
CA GLY A 144 -8.96 -10.33 -19.59
C GLY A 144 -10.07 -9.50 -18.94
N MET A 145 -9.95 -8.18 -18.97
CA MET A 145 -10.92 -7.23 -18.43
C MET A 145 -12.26 -7.32 -19.17
N GLU A 146 -12.25 -7.47 -20.50
CA GLU A 146 -13.48 -7.66 -21.29
C GLU A 146 -14.22 -8.94 -20.91
N ASN A 147 -13.53 -10.04 -20.69
CA ASN A 147 -14.16 -11.30 -20.29
C ASN A 147 -14.86 -11.18 -18.95
N ILE A 148 -14.25 -10.53 -17.95
CA ILE A 148 -14.87 -10.22 -16.66
C ILE A 148 -16.10 -9.33 -16.87
N THR A 149 -16.00 -8.29 -17.67
CA THR A 149 -17.10 -7.36 -17.98
C THR A 149 -18.27 -8.09 -18.66
N LYS A 150 -18.00 -9.02 -19.57
CA LYS A 150 -19.04 -9.87 -20.20
C LYS A 150 -19.77 -10.74 -19.19
N ILE A 151 -19.06 -11.31 -18.21
CA ILE A 151 -19.65 -12.11 -17.13
C ILE A 151 -20.57 -11.23 -16.26
N LYS A 152 -20.09 -10.09 -15.81
CA LYS A 152 -20.88 -9.11 -15.02
C LYS A 152 -22.12 -8.66 -15.76
N THR A 153 -21.99 -8.36 -17.04
CA THR A 153 -23.11 -7.94 -17.88
C THR A 153 -24.22 -9.01 -17.92
N ARG A 154 -23.87 -10.31 -17.93
CA ARG A 154 -24.88 -11.38 -17.88
C ARG A 154 -25.64 -11.37 -16.55
N TYR A 155 -24.95 -11.24 -15.42
CA TYR A 155 -25.60 -11.21 -14.10
C TYR A 155 -26.42 -9.96 -13.93
N TYR A 156 -25.94 -8.81 -14.36
CA TYR A 156 -26.69 -7.56 -14.34
C TYR A 156 -27.97 -7.63 -15.18
N ARG A 157 -27.88 -8.15 -16.42
CA ARG A 157 -29.05 -8.37 -17.29
C ARG A 157 -30.08 -9.33 -16.68
N LYS A 158 -29.62 -10.36 -15.94
CA LYS A 158 -30.51 -11.28 -15.22
C LYS A 158 -31.31 -10.53 -14.14
N GLY A 159 -30.65 -9.70 -13.33
CA GLY A 159 -31.30 -8.85 -12.34
C GLY A 159 -32.27 -7.87 -12.98
N LEU A 160 -31.87 -7.21 -14.09
CA LEU A 160 -32.72 -6.26 -14.80
C LEU A 160 -33.98 -6.92 -15.37
N ARG A 161 -33.86 -8.13 -15.95
CA ARG A 161 -35.04 -8.88 -16.45
C ARG A 161 -35.99 -9.24 -15.32
N LYS A 162 -35.45 -9.67 -14.15
CA LYS A 162 -36.29 -9.96 -12.98
C LYS A 162 -37.03 -8.70 -12.52
N ARG A 163 -36.34 -7.56 -12.45
CA ARG A 163 -36.94 -6.28 -12.09
C ARG A 163 -38.07 -5.90 -13.02
N LEU A 164 -37.84 -5.95 -14.35
CA LEU A 164 -38.84 -5.60 -15.34
C LEU A 164 -40.04 -6.55 -15.28
N ARG A 165 -39.83 -7.85 -15.02
CA ARG A 165 -40.94 -8.81 -14.85
C ARG A 165 -41.82 -8.46 -13.67
N ILE A 166 -41.25 -8.09 -12.52
CA ILE A 166 -42.00 -7.69 -11.34
C ILE A 166 -42.86 -6.43 -11.61
N PHE A 167 -42.42 -5.54 -12.45
CA PHE A 167 -43.20 -4.34 -12.81
C PHE A 167 -44.25 -4.60 -13.93
N ALA A 168 -44.10 -5.67 -14.70
CA ALA A 168 -44.99 -5.98 -15.81
C ALA A 168 -46.21 -6.86 -15.38
N ASN A 169 -46.16 -7.43 -14.19
CA ASN A 169 -47.28 -8.14 -13.59
C ASN A 169 -48.15 -7.18 -12.77
#